data_fba0906eca22a55e82c03f3f47ca1c79
#
_entry.id   fba0906eca22a55e82c03f3f47ca1c79
#
_cell.length_a   1.000
_cell.length_b   1.000
_cell.length_c   1.000
_cell.angle_alpha   90.00
_cell.angle_beta   90.00
_cell.angle_gamma   90.00
#
_symmetry.space_group_name_H-M   'P 1'
#
loop_
_entity.id
_entity.type
_entity.pdbx_description
1 polymer ?
#
loop_
_entity_poly.entity_id
_entity_poly.type
_entity_poly.pdbx_seq_one_letter_code
_entity_poly.pdbx_strand_id
1 'polypeptide(L)'
;MFDGFRKALAADRSQFYLDIASGPFYGFNRDGAKVSQGLIQNWWRQGMVGSAKAHYDCIKAFSETDFTDDLKAIQVPTLVMHGTDDQVVPFADSASLSVGLLAKGVLKAYEGYPHGMAATNADEINQDMLAFIRS
;
A
#
# COMPACT_ATOMS: atom_id res chain seq x y z
N MET A 1 8.25 -12.06 -3.54
CA MET A 1 8.29 -10.83 -2.73
C MET A 1 7.85 -11.11 -1.28
N PHE A 2 6.62 -11.48 -1.01
CA PHE A 2 6.05 -11.60 0.35
C PHE A 2 6.70 -12.65 1.24
N ASP A 3 7.19 -13.76 0.69
CA ASP A 3 8.02 -14.71 1.46
C ASP A 3 9.35 -14.08 1.93
N GLY A 4 9.92 -13.17 1.14
CA GLY A 4 11.07 -12.38 1.55
C GLY A 4 10.74 -11.47 2.74
N PHE A 5 9.58 -10.83 2.73
CA PHE A 5 9.10 -10.01 3.85
C PHE A 5 8.94 -10.83 5.13
N ARG A 6 8.33 -12.02 5.04
CA ARG A 6 8.19 -12.93 6.20
C ARG A 6 9.54 -13.36 6.76
N LYS A 7 10.51 -13.68 5.90
CA LYS A 7 11.87 -14.05 6.32
C LYS A 7 12.59 -12.88 7.01
N ALA A 8 12.52 -11.68 6.43
CA ALA A 8 13.15 -10.49 7.00
C ALA A 8 12.51 -10.11 8.35
N LEU A 9 11.18 -10.14 8.44
CA LEU A 9 10.45 -9.88 9.68
C LEU A 9 10.79 -10.89 10.78
N ALA A 10 10.93 -12.17 10.45
CA ALA A 10 11.29 -13.20 11.39
C ALA A 10 12.75 -13.10 11.85
N ALA A 11 13.66 -12.61 11.01
CA ALA A 11 15.07 -12.42 11.33
C ALA A 11 15.29 -11.20 12.23
N ASP A 12 14.78 -10.04 11.84
CA ASP A 12 14.83 -8.79 12.60
C ASP A 12 13.67 -7.88 12.18
N ARG A 13 12.56 -7.93 12.92
CA ARG A 13 11.39 -7.11 12.62
C ARG A 13 11.66 -5.62 12.74
N SER A 14 12.54 -5.21 13.64
CA SER A 14 12.87 -3.80 13.84
C SER A 14 13.57 -3.22 12.61
N GLN A 15 14.57 -3.93 12.11
CA GLN A 15 15.29 -3.52 10.91
C GLN A 15 14.37 -3.61 9.67
N PHE A 16 13.59 -4.68 9.54
CA PHE A 16 12.64 -4.84 8.45
C PHE A 16 11.67 -3.65 8.33
N TYR A 17 11.10 -3.18 9.45
CA TYR A 17 10.19 -2.02 9.43
C TYR A 17 10.91 -0.72 9.05
N LEU A 18 12.17 -0.55 9.44
CA LEU A 18 12.97 0.60 9.00
C LEU A 18 13.25 0.54 7.49
N ASP A 19 13.66 -0.62 6.99
CA ASP A 19 14.01 -0.81 5.59
C ASP A 19 12.83 -0.56 4.65
N ILE A 20 11.66 -1.11 4.99
CA ILE A 20 10.43 -0.92 4.21
C ILE A 20 10.03 0.57 4.19
N ALA A 21 10.03 1.24 5.33
CA ALA A 21 9.60 2.64 5.43
C ALA A 21 10.63 3.63 4.84
N SER A 22 11.93 3.35 4.98
CA SER A 22 12.99 4.20 4.41
C SER A 22 13.23 3.99 2.92
N GLY A 23 12.57 3.00 2.33
CA GLY A 23 12.74 2.61 0.93
C GLY A 23 11.40 2.50 0.18
N PRO A 24 10.98 1.27 -0.15
CA PRO A 24 9.95 1.01 -1.15
C PRO A 24 8.54 1.51 -0.75
N PHE A 25 8.22 1.57 0.54
CA PHE A 25 6.87 1.94 0.98
C PHE A 25 6.52 3.39 0.62
N TYR A 26 7.42 4.32 0.91
CA TYR A 26 7.25 5.76 0.61
C TYR A 26 7.98 6.22 -0.65
N GLY A 27 8.65 5.32 -1.37
CA GLY A 27 9.47 5.66 -2.52
C GLY A 27 10.72 6.47 -2.16
N PHE A 28 11.18 6.42 -0.90
CA PHE A 28 12.33 7.19 -0.43
C PHE A 28 13.67 6.68 -0.98
N ASN A 29 13.67 5.53 -1.65
CA ASN A 29 14.79 4.96 -2.39
C ASN A 29 14.89 5.47 -3.84
N ARG A 30 14.01 6.39 -4.27
CA ARG A 30 14.06 6.99 -5.61
C ARG A 30 14.91 8.24 -5.64
N ASP A 31 15.54 8.49 -6.78
CA ASP A 31 16.32 9.70 -6.99
C ASP A 31 15.48 10.96 -6.80
N GLY A 32 16.00 11.92 -6.04
CA GLY A 32 15.30 13.16 -5.75
C GLY A 32 14.16 13.07 -4.73
N ALA A 33 13.94 11.90 -4.11
CA ALA A 33 12.91 11.72 -3.09
C ALA A 33 13.13 12.65 -1.89
N LYS A 34 12.06 13.29 -1.43
CA LYS A 34 12.07 14.12 -0.21
C LYS A 34 11.86 13.24 1.01
N VAL A 35 12.94 12.65 1.52
CA VAL A 35 12.91 11.73 2.65
C VAL A 35 12.41 12.42 3.91
N SER A 36 11.37 11.85 4.55
CA SER A 36 10.84 12.28 5.84
C SER A 36 11.20 11.28 6.93
N GLN A 37 12.14 11.65 7.80
CA GLN A 37 12.49 10.84 8.97
C GLN A 37 11.31 10.68 9.93
N GLY A 38 10.43 11.68 10.01
CA GLY A 38 9.22 11.63 10.82
C GLY A 38 8.25 10.54 10.35
N LEU A 39 8.03 10.39 9.04
CA LEU A 39 7.21 9.32 8.47
C LEU A 39 7.83 7.95 8.73
N ILE A 40 9.14 7.80 8.50
CA ILE A 40 9.86 6.53 8.75
C ILE A 40 9.72 6.11 10.22
N GLN A 41 10.00 7.01 11.15
CA GLN A 41 9.93 6.74 12.59
C GLN A 41 8.49 6.45 13.06
N ASN A 42 7.50 7.16 12.53
CA ASN A 42 6.11 6.90 12.85
C ASN A 42 5.66 5.51 12.38
N TRP A 43 6.01 5.13 11.15
CA TRP A 43 5.70 3.81 10.60
C TRP A 43 6.39 2.69 11.39
N TRP A 44 7.69 2.85 11.67
CA TRP A 44 8.46 1.92 12.49
C TRP A 44 7.84 1.72 13.88
N ARG A 45 7.50 2.81 14.56
CA ARG A 45 6.88 2.76 15.90
C ARG A 45 5.57 1.99 15.88
N GLN A 46 4.71 2.23 14.89
CA GLN A 46 3.45 1.48 14.76
C GLN A 46 3.70 -0.01 14.54
N GLY A 47 4.65 -0.37 13.72
CA GLY A 47 5.07 -1.75 13.53
C GLY A 47 5.58 -2.40 14.81
N MET A 48 6.40 -1.68 15.59
CA MET A 48 6.98 -2.20 16.85
C MET A 48 5.94 -2.41 17.97
N VAL A 49 4.88 -1.61 18.00
CA VAL A 49 3.77 -1.77 18.97
C VAL A 49 2.90 -2.98 18.64
N GLY A 50 2.80 -3.36 17.38
CA GLY A 50 2.00 -4.50 16.94
C GLY A 50 2.61 -5.86 17.31
N SER A 51 1.78 -6.90 17.24
CA SER A 51 2.22 -8.28 17.47
C SER A 51 3.11 -8.79 16.33
N ALA A 52 4.33 -9.23 16.66
CA ALA A 52 5.25 -9.82 15.67
C ALA A 52 4.63 -11.02 14.94
N LYS A 53 3.96 -11.91 15.70
CA LYS A 53 3.29 -13.08 15.13
C LYS A 53 2.14 -12.68 14.20
N ALA A 54 1.31 -11.72 14.62
CA ALA A 54 0.19 -11.26 13.79
C ALA A 54 0.70 -10.64 12.48
N HIS A 55 1.74 -9.81 12.52
CA HIS A 55 2.32 -9.24 11.30
C HIS A 55 2.86 -10.32 10.37
N TYR A 56 3.55 -11.33 10.90
CA TYR A 56 4.06 -12.45 10.12
C TYR A 56 2.92 -13.22 9.42
N ASP A 57 1.86 -13.54 10.17
CA ASP A 57 0.72 -14.31 9.67
C ASP A 57 -0.12 -13.48 8.67
N CYS A 58 -0.29 -12.18 8.93
CA CYS A 58 -1.04 -11.27 8.06
C CYS A 58 -0.38 -11.10 6.68
N ILE A 59 0.96 -11.17 6.58
CA ILE A 59 1.62 -11.13 5.27
C ILE A 59 1.12 -12.28 4.39
N LYS A 60 0.98 -13.48 4.95
CA LYS A 60 0.40 -14.62 4.22
C LYS A 60 -1.07 -14.38 3.89
N ALA A 61 -1.85 -13.94 4.88
CA ALA A 61 -3.28 -13.74 4.71
C ALA A 61 -3.60 -12.78 3.56
N PHE A 62 -2.98 -11.59 3.51
CA PHE A 62 -3.27 -10.62 2.46
C PHE A 62 -2.68 -10.99 1.10
N SER A 63 -1.54 -11.72 1.06
CA SER A 63 -0.86 -12.03 -0.20
C SER A 63 -1.35 -13.32 -0.89
N GLU A 64 -2.04 -14.20 -0.16
CA GLU A 64 -2.47 -15.50 -0.69
C GLU A 64 -4.01 -15.67 -0.71
N THR A 65 -4.78 -14.74 -0.13
CA THR A 65 -6.25 -14.81 -0.16
C THR A 65 -6.77 -14.31 -1.51
N ASP A 66 -7.57 -15.13 -2.17
CA ASP A 66 -8.26 -14.73 -3.40
C ASP A 66 -9.56 -13.99 -3.07
N PHE A 67 -9.65 -12.72 -3.46
CA PHE A 67 -10.81 -11.85 -3.29
C PHE A 67 -11.58 -11.61 -4.60
N THR A 68 -11.33 -12.40 -5.63
CA THR A 68 -11.94 -12.22 -6.95
C THR A 68 -13.48 -12.19 -6.88
N ASP A 69 -14.09 -13.13 -6.18
CA ASP A 69 -15.55 -13.19 -6.07
C ASP A 69 -16.11 -12.12 -5.13
N ASP A 70 -15.37 -11.75 -4.09
CA ASP A 70 -15.75 -10.64 -3.21
C ASP A 70 -15.78 -9.31 -3.98
N LEU A 71 -14.78 -9.03 -4.82
CA LEU A 71 -14.74 -7.83 -5.65
C LEU A 71 -15.91 -7.79 -6.64
N LYS A 72 -16.24 -8.90 -7.30
CA LYS A 72 -17.40 -9.00 -8.20
C LYS A 72 -18.74 -8.79 -7.48
N ALA A 73 -18.81 -9.13 -6.19
CA ALA A 73 -20.03 -8.96 -5.40
C ALA A 73 -20.28 -7.50 -4.96
N ILE A 74 -19.29 -6.61 -5.07
CA ILE A 74 -19.43 -5.20 -4.71
C ILE A 74 -20.29 -4.47 -5.74
N GLN A 75 -21.47 -3.96 -5.30
CA GLN A 75 -22.45 -3.29 -6.16
C GLN A 75 -22.49 -1.76 -5.97
N VAL A 76 -21.76 -1.23 -5.00
CA VAL A 76 -21.68 0.21 -4.73
C VAL A 76 -20.61 0.89 -5.59
N PRO A 77 -20.71 2.21 -5.84
CA PRO A 77 -19.62 2.95 -6.44
C PRO A 77 -18.33 2.77 -5.65
N THR A 78 -17.24 2.45 -6.33
CA THR A 78 -15.95 2.13 -5.69
C THR A 78 -14.82 2.86 -6.41
N LEU A 79 -14.07 3.68 -5.67
CA LEU A 79 -12.87 4.34 -6.16
C LEU A 79 -11.64 3.48 -5.81
N VAL A 80 -10.90 3.09 -6.84
CA VAL A 80 -9.59 2.43 -6.70
C VAL A 80 -8.50 3.47 -6.96
N MET A 81 -7.67 3.73 -5.97
CA MET A 81 -6.58 4.72 -6.03
C MET A 81 -5.24 4.02 -5.91
N HIS A 82 -4.30 4.22 -6.85
CA HIS A 82 -3.03 3.50 -6.82
C HIS A 82 -1.91 4.28 -7.49
N GLY A 83 -0.72 4.25 -6.90
CA GLY A 83 0.48 4.86 -7.47
C GLY A 83 1.15 3.95 -8.50
N THR A 84 1.57 4.48 -9.64
CA THR A 84 2.20 3.65 -10.69
C THR A 84 3.61 3.20 -10.33
N ASP A 85 4.27 3.83 -9.36
CA ASP A 85 5.57 3.40 -8.81
C ASP A 85 5.44 2.68 -7.45
N ASP A 86 4.33 1.99 -7.22
CA ASP A 86 4.17 1.15 -6.04
C ASP A 86 5.09 -0.07 -6.11
N GLN A 87 6.13 -0.06 -5.27
CA GLN A 87 7.15 -1.11 -5.20
C GLN A 87 6.77 -2.24 -4.21
N VAL A 88 5.66 -2.10 -3.47
CA VAL A 88 5.18 -3.07 -2.49
C VAL A 88 4.08 -3.93 -3.09
N VAL A 89 3.13 -3.31 -3.77
CA VAL A 89 2.04 -3.97 -4.50
C VAL A 89 2.01 -3.39 -5.91
N PRO A 90 2.64 -4.03 -6.90
CA PRO A 90 2.77 -3.47 -8.24
C PRO A 90 1.42 -3.14 -8.87
N PHE A 91 1.31 -1.96 -9.46
CA PHE A 91 0.08 -1.45 -10.09
C PHE A 91 -0.51 -2.44 -11.12
N ALA A 92 0.34 -3.03 -11.95
CA ALA A 92 -0.07 -3.96 -13.00
C ALA A 92 -0.65 -5.28 -12.47
N ASP A 93 -0.22 -5.68 -11.26
CA ASP A 93 -0.63 -6.94 -10.63
C ASP A 93 -1.79 -6.76 -9.64
N SER A 94 -2.33 -5.54 -9.51
CA SER A 94 -3.32 -5.22 -8.47
C SER A 94 -4.44 -4.30 -8.96
N ALA A 95 -4.29 -2.98 -8.86
CA ALA A 95 -5.37 -2.03 -9.12
C ALA A 95 -5.92 -2.10 -10.55
N SER A 96 -5.05 -2.29 -11.54
CA SER A 96 -5.43 -2.43 -12.95
C SER A 96 -6.32 -3.65 -13.21
N LEU A 97 -6.12 -4.72 -12.44
CA LEU A 97 -6.93 -5.95 -12.52
C LEU A 97 -8.18 -5.84 -11.67
N SER A 98 -8.05 -5.33 -10.44
CA SER A 98 -9.12 -5.24 -9.46
C SER A 98 -10.28 -4.37 -9.94
N VAL A 99 -9.99 -3.22 -10.58
CA VAL A 99 -11.03 -2.34 -11.09
C VAL A 99 -11.91 -3.01 -12.14
N GLY A 100 -11.36 -3.93 -12.93
CA GLY A 100 -12.10 -4.69 -13.95
C GLY A 100 -13.10 -5.71 -13.37
N LEU A 101 -12.97 -6.04 -12.08
CA LEU A 101 -13.88 -6.95 -11.38
C LEU A 101 -15.06 -6.21 -10.72
N LEU A 102 -14.93 -4.91 -10.50
CA LEU A 102 -15.93 -4.09 -9.82
C LEU A 102 -17.04 -3.65 -10.77
N ALA A 103 -18.31 -3.83 -10.39
CA ALA A 103 -19.44 -3.44 -11.21
C ALA A 103 -19.52 -1.92 -11.47
N LYS A 104 -19.07 -1.10 -10.51
CA LYS A 104 -19.06 0.37 -10.56
C LYS A 104 -17.70 0.91 -10.10
N GLY A 105 -16.61 0.29 -10.59
CA GLY A 105 -15.25 0.68 -10.27
C GLY A 105 -14.78 1.89 -11.07
N VAL A 106 -14.13 2.83 -10.41
CA VAL A 106 -13.42 3.95 -11.02
C VAL A 106 -11.96 3.86 -10.60
N LEU A 107 -11.04 3.81 -11.56
CA LEU A 107 -9.61 3.80 -11.29
C LEU A 107 -9.03 5.20 -11.41
N LYS A 108 -8.31 5.63 -10.38
CA LYS A 108 -7.42 6.80 -10.43
C LYS A 108 -5.99 6.35 -10.19
N ALA A 109 -5.20 6.33 -11.26
CA ALA A 109 -3.77 6.05 -11.20
C ALA A 109 -2.98 7.35 -11.00
N TYR A 110 -1.97 7.32 -10.12
CA TYR A 110 -1.10 8.45 -9.82
C TYR A 110 0.30 8.16 -10.32
N GLU A 111 0.71 8.88 -11.36
CA GLU A 111 1.99 8.64 -12.02
C GLU A 111 3.18 8.90 -11.11
N GLY A 112 4.03 7.89 -10.96
CA GLY A 112 5.25 7.96 -10.13
C GLY A 112 5.01 7.96 -8.62
N TYR A 113 3.76 7.80 -8.14
CA TYR A 113 3.49 7.78 -6.71
C TYR A 113 3.79 6.41 -6.08
N PRO A 114 4.32 6.40 -4.84
CA PRO A 114 4.67 5.17 -4.13
C PRO A 114 3.45 4.53 -3.44
N HIS A 115 3.66 3.39 -2.81
CA HIS A 115 2.65 2.70 -2.00
C HIS A 115 2.06 3.60 -0.90
N GLY A 116 2.91 4.32 -0.19
CA GLY A 116 2.52 5.22 0.89
C GLY A 116 2.02 6.60 0.44
N MET A 117 1.52 6.75 -0.78
CA MET A 117 1.10 8.03 -1.37
C MET A 117 0.09 8.81 -0.52
N ALA A 118 -0.75 8.14 0.25
CA ALA A 118 -1.69 8.80 1.16
C ALA A 118 -1.01 9.65 2.24
N ALA A 119 0.25 9.38 2.55
CA ALA A 119 1.05 10.18 3.48
C ALA A 119 2.02 11.13 2.78
N THR A 120 2.60 10.74 1.65
CA THR A 120 3.56 11.57 0.91
C THR A 120 2.90 12.62 0.03
N ASN A 121 1.67 12.37 -0.43
CA ASN A 121 0.92 13.18 -1.38
C ASN A 121 -0.51 13.46 -0.88
N ALA A 122 -0.64 13.64 0.44
CA ALA A 122 -1.91 13.68 1.15
C ALA A 122 -2.93 14.68 0.60
N ASP A 123 -2.49 15.86 0.17
CA ASP A 123 -3.39 16.92 -0.29
C ASP A 123 -4.17 16.50 -1.54
N GLU A 124 -3.49 15.95 -2.55
CA GLU A 124 -4.13 15.48 -3.78
C GLU A 124 -5.01 14.27 -3.52
N ILE A 125 -4.50 13.27 -2.79
CA ILE A 125 -5.25 12.06 -2.45
C ILE A 125 -6.53 12.40 -1.69
N ASN A 126 -6.47 13.30 -0.72
CA ASN A 126 -7.64 13.73 0.05
C ASN A 126 -8.66 14.50 -0.80
N GLN A 127 -8.20 15.36 -1.73
CA GLN A 127 -9.10 16.08 -2.64
C GLN A 127 -9.89 15.11 -3.51
N ASP A 128 -9.22 14.10 -4.07
CA ASP A 128 -9.86 13.12 -4.93
C ASP A 128 -10.84 12.22 -4.18
N MET A 129 -10.46 11.77 -2.98
CA MET A 129 -11.38 11.03 -2.10
C MET A 129 -12.63 11.86 -1.78
N LEU A 130 -12.45 13.13 -1.40
CA LEU A 130 -13.57 14.01 -1.08
C LEU A 130 -14.46 14.28 -2.29
N ALA A 131 -13.90 14.45 -3.48
CA ALA A 131 -14.66 14.61 -4.71
C ALA A 131 -15.52 13.38 -5.00
N PHE A 132 -14.94 12.18 -4.86
CA PHE A 132 -15.68 10.93 -5.06
C PHE A 132 -16.78 10.72 -4.02
N ILE A 133 -16.53 11.01 -2.73
CA ILE A 133 -17.54 10.84 -1.66
C ILE A 133 -18.73 11.79 -1.85
N ARG A 134 -18.52 12.95 -2.50
CA ARG A 134 -19.54 13.96 -2.71
C ARG A 134 -20.30 13.82 -4.04
N SER A 135 -19.85 12.92 -4.91
CA SER A 135 -20.51 12.62 -6.17
C SER A 135 -21.64 11.63 -5.99
#